data_e68b232afb0eeab9faa8b6d957f8773f
#
_entry.id   e68b232afb0eeab9faa8b6d957f8773f
#
_cell.length_a   1.000
_cell.length_b   1.000
_cell.length_c   1.000
_cell.angle_alpha   90.00
_cell.angle_beta   90.00
_cell.angle_gamma   90.00
#
_symmetry.space_group_name_H-M   'P 1'
#
loop_
_entity.id
_entity.type
_entity.pdbx_description
1 polymer ?
#
loop_
_entity_poly.entity_id
_entity_poly.type
_entity_poly.pdbx_seq_one_letter_code
_entity_poly.pdbx_strand_id
1 'polypeptide(L)'
;MLSRRRGIMPVHPMPKLAKMSGLTPSSPRPTDIRLHQKSRELEIVFDDGNTFRFSCEFLRVYSPSAEVRGHGPGQEVLQVGTKNVGIKGIEPTGTYAVKLNFSDGHDTGLYSWDYFHDLGVRQDDYWQSYLARMKQAGASRE
;
A
#
# COMPACT_ATOMS: atom_id res chain seq x y z
N MET A 1 -16.76 17.00 6.24
CA MET A 1 -16.44 16.59 6.35
C MET A 1 -16.19 16.31 6.92
N LEU A 2 -16.23 16.04 6.84
CA LEU A 2 -15.84 15.53 7.25
C LEU A 2 -15.32 15.16 7.81
N SER A 3 -15.31 15.02 7.96
CA SER A 3 -14.69 14.44 8.36
C SER A 3 -14.37 14.02 8.96
N ARG A 4 -14.59 13.91 9.01
CA ARG A 4 -14.18 13.32 9.34
C ARG A 4 -13.85 12.82 9.99
N ARG A 5 -13.91 12.61 10.21
CA ARG A 5 -13.46 12.02 10.68
C ARG A 5 -12.81 11.60 11.06
N ARG A 6 -12.51 11.58 11.12
CA ARG A 6 -11.76 11.11 11.33
C ARG A 6 -11.31 10.58 12.14
N GLY A 7 -11.25 10.48 12.23
CA GLY A 7 -10.40 10.03 12.85
C GLY A 7 -10.41 9.24 13.86
N ILE A 8 -10.80 9.15 14.13
CA ILE A 8 -10.88 8.40 14.98
C ILE A 8 -10.80 7.12 14.78
N MET A 9 -10.29 6.90 13.82
CA MET A 9 -10.13 5.68 13.44
C MET A 9 -9.31 4.89 14.28
N PRO A 10 -9.69 3.81 14.71
CA PRO A 10 -8.82 2.93 15.41
C PRO A 10 -7.75 2.55 14.48
N VAL A 11 -6.65 2.45 15.04
CA VAL A 11 -5.58 2.09 14.29
C VAL A 11 -5.55 0.65 14.15
N HIS A 12 -5.45 0.17 12.99
CA HIS A 12 -5.05 -1.18 12.82
C HIS A 12 -4.01 -1.20 11.75
N PRO A 13 -2.96 -1.96 11.94
CA PRO A 13 -1.79 -1.83 11.11
C PRO A 13 -2.03 -2.27 9.68
N MET A 14 -2.87 -3.24 9.44
CA MET A 14 -3.03 -3.79 8.12
C MET A 14 -4.48 -4.11 7.85
N PRO A 15 -4.95 -3.91 6.62
CA PRO A 15 -6.25 -4.42 6.23
C PRO A 15 -6.25 -5.93 6.33
N LYS A 16 -7.39 -6.49 6.63
CA LYS A 16 -7.52 -7.93 6.68
C LYS A 16 -7.49 -8.48 5.26
N LEU A 17 -6.85 -9.61 5.09
CA LEU A 17 -6.79 -10.24 3.78
C LEU A 17 -8.16 -10.57 3.23
N ALA A 18 -9.09 -10.90 4.09
CA ALA A 18 -10.43 -11.21 3.65
C ALA A 18 -11.07 -10.08 2.87
N LYS A 19 -10.63 -8.85 3.11
CA LYS A 19 -11.14 -7.72 2.37
C LYS A 19 -10.73 -7.74 0.92
N MET A 20 -9.69 -8.45 0.59
CA MET A 20 -9.22 -8.49 -0.79
C MET A 20 -10.20 -9.21 -1.69
N SER A 21 -10.99 -10.12 -1.14
CA SER A 21 -11.98 -10.82 -1.92
C SER A 21 -13.36 -10.22 -1.71
N GLY A 22 -13.46 -9.13 -0.97
CA GLY A 22 -14.73 -8.53 -0.60
C GLY A 22 -15.19 -7.41 -1.50
N LEU A 23 -14.67 -7.31 -2.73
CA LEU A 23 -15.11 -6.27 -3.64
C LEU A 23 -16.56 -6.47 -4.00
N THR A 24 -17.30 -5.39 -4.02
CA THR A 24 -18.71 -5.38 -4.39
C THR A 24 -18.91 -4.46 -5.57
N PRO A 25 -20.08 -4.47 -6.20
CA PRO A 25 -20.32 -3.52 -7.30
C PRO A 25 -20.18 -2.05 -6.89
N SER A 26 -20.34 -1.75 -5.59
CA SER A 26 -20.20 -0.38 -5.11
C SER A 26 -18.79 -0.03 -4.64
N SER A 27 -17.88 -0.99 -4.62
CA SER A 27 -16.51 -0.70 -4.20
C SER A 27 -15.84 0.22 -5.22
N PRO A 28 -15.06 1.22 -4.77
CA PRO A 28 -14.34 2.08 -5.70
C PRO A 28 -13.39 1.29 -6.58
N ARG A 29 -13.32 1.70 -7.84
CA ARG A 29 -12.44 1.05 -8.81
C ARG A 29 -11.57 2.08 -9.49
N PRO A 30 -10.35 1.72 -9.86
CA PRO A 30 -9.47 2.66 -10.55
C PRO A 30 -10.00 2.96 -11.95
N THR A 31 -9.93 4.23 -12.31
CA THR A 31 -10.19 4.66 -13.68
C THR A 31 -8.88 4.95 -14.40
N ASP A 32 -7.79 5.14 -13.66
CA ASP A 32 -6.49 5.41 -14.26
C ASP A 32 -5.38 5.01 -13.27
N ILE A 33 -4.30 4.46 -13.79
CA ILE A 33 -3.12 4.11 -13.00
C ILE A 33 -1.91 4.60 -13.77
N ARG A 34 -1.10 5.46 -13.14
CA ARG A 34 0.08 6.05 -13.78
C ARG A 34 1.32 5.85 -12.93
N LEU A 35 2.35 5.30 -13.55
CA LEU A 35 3.63 5.13 -12.88
C LEU A 35 4.54 6.28 -13.28
N HIS A 36 4.96 7.06 -12.31
CA HIS A 36 5.89 8.18 -12.50
C HIS A 36 7.29 7.71 -12.14
N GLN A 37 8.05 7.28 -13.14
CA GLN A 37 9.36 6.67 -12.91
C GLN A 37 10.37 7.61 -12.27
N LYS A 38 10.38 8.87 -12.68
CA LYS A 38 11.38 9.81 -12.17
C LYS A 38 11.19 10.11 -10.70
N SER A 39 9.95 10.32 -10.29
CA SER A 39 9.64 10.62 -8.89
C SER A 39 9.44 9.37 -8.06
N ARG A 40 9.41 8.18 -8.69
CA ARG A 40 9.14 6.90 -8.04
C ARG A 40 7.84 6.93 -7.28
N GLU A 41 6.77 7.30 -7.99
CA GLU A 41 5.44 7.36 -7.43
C GLU A 41 4.45 6.64 -8.32
N LEU A 42 3.45 6.02 -7.71
CA LEU A 42 2.33 5.43 -8.43
C LEU A 42 1.10 6.26 -8.12
N GLU A 43 0.43 6.71 -9.17
CA GLU A 43 -0.78 7.53 -9.03
C GLU A 43 -1.98 6.69 -9.46
N ILE A 44 -3.02 6.67 -8.64
CA ILE A 44 -4.23 5.92 -8.95
C ILE A 44 -5.43 6.85 -8.78
N VAL A 45 -6.24 6.95 -9.84
CA VAL A 45 -7.49 7.71 -9.82
C VAL A 45 -8.62 6.71 -9.69
N PHE A 46 -9.49 6.92 -8.71
CA PHE A 46 -10.64 6.06 -8.47
C PHE A 46 -11.92 6.71 -8.95
N ASP A 47 -12.92 5.89 -9.23
CA ASP A 47 -14.20 6.38 -9.75
C ASP A 47 -15.06 7.09 -8.70
N ASP A 48 -14.65 7.09 -7.43
CA ASP A 48 -15.30 7.87 -6.39
C ASP A 48 -14.75 9.30 -6.28
N GLY A 49 -13.89 9.69 -7.20
CA GLY A 49 -13.30 11.02 -7.23
C GLY A 49 -11.99 11.15 -6.49
N ASN A 50 -11.55 10.11 -5.78
CA ASN A 50 -10.27 10.17 -5.09
C ASN A 50 -9.11 9.90 -6.03
N THR A 51 -8.03 10.66 -5.84
CA THR A 51 -6.76 10.41 -6.53
C THR A 51 -5.69 10.28 -5.46
N PHE A 52 -4.96 9.17 -5.49
CA PHE A 52 -3.92 8.92 -4.52
C PHE A 52 -2.57 8.82 -5.23
N ARG A 53 -1.54 9.40 -4.61
CA ARG A 53 -0.17 9.22 -5.05
C ARG A 53 0.60 8.53 -3.94
N PHE A 54 1.23 7.43 -4.29
CA PHE A 54 2.01 6.63 -3.34
C PHE A 54 3.46 6.65 -3.78
N SER A 55 4.38 6.82 -2.83
CA SER A 55 5.77 6.55 -3.17
C SER A 55 5.94 5.04 -3.37
N CYS A 56 6.87 4.66 -4.23
CA CYS A 56 7.15 3.24 -4.41
C CYS A 56 7.64 2.62 -3.10
N GLU A 57 8.37 3.38 -2.31
CA GLU A 57 8.82 2.91 -1.00
C GLU A 57 7.64 2.56 -0.10
N PHE A 58 6.63 3.43 -0.05
CA PHE A 58 5.45 3.18 0.78
C PHE A 58 4.75 1.88 0.37
N LEU A 59 4.56 1.69 -0.91
CA LEU A 59 3.91 0.48 -1.42
C LEU A 59 4.75 -0.77 -1.14
N ARG A 60 6.06 -0.63 -1.22
CA ARG A 60 6.97 -1.75 -0.94
C ARG A 60 6.92 -2.13 0.53
N VAL A 61 6.91 -1.13 1.41
CA VAL A 61 6.86 -1.34 2.86
C VAL A 61 5.57 -2.01 3.27
N TYR A 62 4.47 -1.63 2.64
CA TYR A 62 3.16 -2.17 2.97
C TYR A 62 2.68 -3.20 1.94
N SER A 63 3.60 -3.91 1.32
CA SER A 63 3.24 -4.99 0.41
C SER A 63 2.35 -6.00 1.14
N PRO A 64 1.27 -6.46 0.50
CA PRO A 64 0.39 -7.47 1.12
C PRO A 64 0.95 -8.88 1.03
N SER A 65 2.18 -9.03 0.55
CA SER A 65 2.84 -10.32 0.48
C SER A 65 3.04 -10.93 1.87
N ALA A 66 2.98 -12.25 1.95
CA ALA A 66 3.27 -12.96 3.20
C ALA A 66 4.70 -12.69 3.69
N GLU A 67 5.61 -12.39 2.77
CA GLU A 67 6.99 -12.07 3.15
C GLU A 67 7.07 -10.81 4.01
N VAL A 68 6.11 -9.91 3.85
CA VAL A 68 6.06 -8.67 4.62
C VAL A 68 5.11 -8.81 5.81
N ARG A 69 3.96 -9.42 5.60
CA ARG A 69 2.95 -9.55 6.66
C ARG A 69 3.32 -10.53 7.76
N GLY A 70 4.17 -11.50 7.44
CA GLY A 70 4.52 -12.53 8.41
C GLY A 70 3.37 -13.51 8.62
N HIS A 71 3.35 -14.12 9.80
CA HIS A 71 2.39 -15.20 10.08
C HIS A 71 1.12 -14.72 10.78
N GLY A 72 1.00 -13.43 11.06
CA GLY A 72 -0.20 -12.89 11.69
C GLY A 72 0.06 -11.53 12.30
N PRO A 73 -0.96 -10.95 12.97
CA PRO A 73 -0.81 -9.63 13.58
C PRO A 73 0.37 -9.61 14.56
N GLY A 74 1.17 -8.57 14.47
CA GLY A 74 2.35 -8.45 15.29
C GLY A 74 3.56 -9.21 14.79
N GLN A 75 3.39 -9.97 13.70
CA GLN A 75 4.47 -10.76 13.10
C GLN A 75 4.99 -10.11 11.82
N GLU A 76 4.57 -8.90 11.53
CA GLU A 76 5.00 -8.20 10.32
C GLU A 76 6.51 -8.02 10.32
N VAL A 77 7.11 -8.23 9.14
CA VAL A 77 8.55 -8.08 8.97
C VAL A 77 8.85 -6.63 8.61
N LEU A 78 9.61 -5.95 9.47
CA LEU A 78 9.97 -4.56 9.22
C LEU A 78 10.88 -4.46 8.00
N GLN A 79 10.45 -3.69 7.01
CA GLN A 79 11.22 -3.53 5.78
C GLN A 79 12.27 -2.45 5.94
N VAL A 80 13.49 -2.72 5.54
CA VAL A 80 14.61 -1.79 5.65
C VAL A 80 15.26 -1.61 4.28
N GLY A 81 15.99 -0.52 4.11
CA GLY A 81 16.74 -0.30 2.88
C GLY A 81 15.88 -0.01 1.68
N THR A 82 14.66 0.52 1.87
CA THR A 82 13.69 0.67 0.79
C THR A 82 13.60 2.06 0.20
N LYS A 83 14.42 3.00 0.67
CA LYS A 83 14.27 4.42 0.31
C LYS A 83 14.27 4.66 -1.20
N ASN A 84 15.08 3.94 -1.94
CA ASN A 84 15.25 4.18 -3.37
C ASN A 84 14.60 3.14 -4.26
N VAL A 85 13.71 2.33 -3.70
CA VAL A 85 13.03 1.30 -4.47
C VAL A 85 12.12 1.94 -5.52
N GLY A 86 12.05 1.33 -6.68
CA GLY A 86 11.13 1.72 -7.74
C GLY A 86 10.26 0.56 -8.13
N ILE A 87 9.35 0.80 -9.06
CA ILE A 87 8.49 -0.23 -9.62
C ILE A 87 8.90 -0.42 -11.08
N LYS A 88 9.23 -1.67 -11.45
CA LYS A 88 9.65 -1.99 -12.81
C LYS A 88 8.50 -2.41 -13.69
N GLY A 89 7.42 -2.91 -13.12
CA GLY A 89 6.29 -3.36 -13.88
C GLY A 89 5.05 -3.51 -13.04
N ILE A 90 3.90 -3.48 -13.71
CA ILE A 90 2.59 -3.63 -13.08
C ILE A 90 1.86 -4.70 -13.89
N GLU A 91 1.44 -5.78 -13.23
CA GLU A 91 0.78 -6.89 -13.91
C GLU A 91 -0.64 -7.04 -13.39
N PRO A 92 -1.64 -6.83 -14.23
CA PRO A 92 -3.03 -7.04 -13.82
C PRO A 92 -3.28 -8.48 -13.42
N THR A 93 -4.12 -8.66 -12.40
CA THR A 93 -4.54 -9.98 -11.96
C THR A 93 -6.07 -9.95 -11.93
N GLY A 94 -6.70 -10.69 -12.83
CA GLY A 94 -8.14 -10.61 -12.99
C GLY A 94 -8.56 -9.16 -13.23
N THR A 95 -9.70 -8.78 -12.66
CA THR A 95 -10.21 -7.42 -12.75
C THR A 95 -10.18 -6.71 -11.40
N TYR A 96 -9.49 -7.28 -10.42
CA TYR A 96 -9.61 -6.83 -9.03
C TYR A 96 -8.28 -6.44 -8.39
N ALA A 97 -7.15 -6.67 -9.04
CA ALA A 97 -5.86 -6.45 -8.40
C ALA A 97 -4.74 -6.31 -9.42
N VAL A 98 -3.58 -5.86 -8.94
CA VAL A 98 -2.35 -5.87 -9.73
C VAL A 98 -1.21 -6.39 -8.85
N LYS A 99 -0.25 -7.01 -9.51
CA LYS A 99 1.01 -7.38 -8.90
C LYS A 99 2.02 -6.30 -9.26
N LEU A 100 2.77 -5.82 -8.29
CA LEU A 100 3.80 -4.80 -8.51
C LEU A 100 5.16 -5.48 -8.48
N ASN A 101 5.96 -5.23 -9.52
CA ASN A 101 7.32 -5.76 -9.62
C ASN A 101 8.28 -4.66 -9.20
N PHE A 102 8.82 -4.78 -8.00
CA PHE A 102 9.71 -3.75 -7.45
C PHE A 102 11.15 -3.94 -7.93
N SER A 103 11.90 -2.85 -7.92
CA SER A 103 13.27 -2.87 -8.42
C SER A 103 14.22 -3.71 -7.58
N ASP A 104 13.86 -4.01 -6.33
CA ASP A 104 14.65 -4.87 -5.46
C ASP A 104 14.31 -6.35 -5.60
N GLY A 105 13.49 -6.70 -6.57
CA GLY A 105 13.13 -8.09 -6.82
C GLY A 105 11.89 -8.59 -6.10
N HIS A 106 11.32 -7.79 -5.21
CA HIS A 106 10.10 -8.18 -4.52
C HIS A 106 8.92 -8.08 -5.49
N ASP A 107 8.23 -9.17 -5.73
CA ASP A 107 7.15 -9.22 -6.70
C ASP A 107 6.00 -10.12 -6.28
N THR A 108 5.89 -10.43 -4.99
CA THR A 108 4.88 -11.38 -4.51
C THR A 108 3.65 -10.72 -3.91
N GLY A 109 3.61 -9.39 -3.89
CA GLY A 109 2.46 -8.69 -3.33
C GLY A 109 1.37 -8.46 -4.37
N LEU A 110 0.15 -8.86 -4.02
CA LEU A 110 -1.01 -8.67 -4.88
C LEU A 110 -1.89 -7.59 -4.27
N TYR A 111 -1.95 -6.45 -4.95
CA TYR A 111 -2.64 -5.27 -4.44
C TYR A 111 -4.03 -5.20 -5.02
N SER A 112 -5.06 -5.47 -4.21
CA SER A 112 -6.43 -5.31 -4.65
C SER A 112 -6.83 -3.84 -4.66
N TRP A 113 -7.91 -3.52 -5.37
CA TRP A 113 -8.39 -2.14 -5.41
C TRP A 113 -8.80 -1.65 -4.02
N ASP A 114 -9.44 -2.51 -3.23
CA ASP A 114 -9.78 -2.16 -1.85
C ASP A 114 -8.55 -1.85 -1.02
N TYR A 115 -7.50 -2.63 -1.20
CA TYR A 115 -6.26 -2.42 -0.45
C TYR A 115 -5.62 -1.08 -0.82
N PHE A 116 -5.53 -0.78 -2.12
CA PHE A 116 -5.01 0.51 -2.55
C PHE A 116 -5.83 1.66 -1.98
N HIS A 117 -7.15 1.52 -1.99
CA HIS A 117 -8.02 2.58 -1.50
C HIS A 117 -7.80 2.82 0.00
N ASP A 118 -7.71 1.73 0.77
CA ASP A 118 -7.43 1.84 2.19
C ASP A 118 -6.06 2.49 2.44
N LEU A 119 -5.04 2.06 1.70
CA LEU A 119 -3.72 2.67 1.81
C LEU A 119 -3.78 4.15 1.50
N GLY A 120 -4.56 4.55 0.51
CA GLY A 120 -4.68 5.94 0.12
C GLY A 120 -5.34 6.79 1.19
N VAL A 121 -6.45 6.30 1.73
CA VAL A 121 -7.20 7.03 2.76
C VAL A 121 -6.38 7.19 4.04
N ARG A 122 -5.59 6.17 4.38
CA ARG A 122 -4.83 6.14 5.62
C ARG A 122 -3.34 6.27 5.43
N GLN A 123 -2.92 6.80 4.29
CA GLN A 123 -1.52 6.82 3.90
C GLN A 123 -0.62 7.45 4.96
N ASP A 124 -1.04 8.60 5.48
CA ASP A 124 -0.23 9.32 6.45
C ASP A 124 -0.08 8.52 7.74
N ASP A 125 -1.17 7.93 8.22
CA ASP A 125 -1.12 7.12 9.44
C ASP A 125 -0.20 5.93 9.28
N TYR A 126 -0.29 5.24 8.15
CA TYR A 126 0.58 4.10 7.88
C TYR A 126 2.04 4.54 7.79
N TRP A 127 2.30 5.67 7.14
CA TRP A 127 3.67 6.13 6.98
C TRP A 127 4.28 6.52 8.33
N GLN A 128 3.53 7.22 9.16
CA GLN A 128 4.02 7.60 10.48
C GLN A 128 4.26 6.37 11.36
N SER A 129 3.39 5.39 11.26
CA SER A 129 3.58 4.13 11.97
C SER A 129 4.88 3.43 11.54
N TYR A 130 5.15 3.41 10.25
CA TYR A 130 6.37 2.80 9.72
C TYR A 130 7.60 3.54 10.26
N LEU A 131 7.61 4.87 10.21
CA LEU A 131 8.74 5.64 10.68
C LEU A 131 8.98 5.42 12.17
N ALA A 132 7.92 5.31 12.95
CA ALA A 132 8.04 5.03 14.39
C ALA A 132 8.68 3.66 14.64
N ARG A 133 8.26 2.64 13.88
CA ARG A 133 8.84 1.31 14.02
C ARG A 133 10.31 1.29 13.62
N MET A 134 10.68 2.03 12.58
CA MET A 134 12.07 2.14 12.16
C MET A 134 12.91 2.78 13.25
N LYS A 135 12.39 3.83 13.87
CA LYS A 135 13.09 4.50 14.95
C LYS A 135 13.29 3.58 16.15
N GLN A 136 12.25 2.84 16.54
CA GLN A 136 12.34 1.92 17.67
C GLN A 136 13.36 0.81 17.40
N ALA A 137 13.45 0.35 16.18
CA ALA A 137 14.37 -0.71 15.81
C ALA A 137 15.79 -0.21 15.54
N GLY A 138 15.99 1.10 15.51
CA GLY A 138 17.29 1.65 15.12
C GLY A 138 17.66 1.31 13.69
N ALA A 139 16.67 1.11 12.84
CA ALA A 139 16.88 0.67 11.47
C ALA A 139 16.92 1.86 10.49
N SER A 140 17.38 1.60 9.28
CA SER A 140 17.54 2.64 8.27
C SER A 140 16.75 2.30 7.01
N ARG A 141 16.18 3.32 6.38
CA ARG A 141 15.55 3.20 5.08
C ARG A 141 16.61 3.07 3.97
N GLU A 142 17.80 3.48 4.26
CA GLU A 142 18.92 3.37 3.33
C GLU A 142 19.67 2.03 3.52
#